data_a0b4fc0239631d8fa732734f2be74906
#
_entry.id   a0b4fc0239631d8fa732734f2be74906
#
_cell.length_a   1.000
_cell.length_b   1.000
_cell.length_c   1.000
_cell.angle_alpha   90.00
_cell.angle_beta   90.00
_cell.angle_gamma   90.00
#
_symmetry.space_group_name_H-M   'P 1'
#
loop_
_entity.id
_entity.type
_entity.pdbx_description
1 polymer ?
#
loop_
_entity_poly.entity_id
_entity_poly.type
_entity_poly.pdbx_seq_one_letter_code
_entity_poly.pdbx_strand_id
1 'polypeptide(L)'
;NLIYDNKRLQLFLENRLNLRGWERQSYIQNMWQNYSKDTSNISMIFLNDVLSDNIDYKASNRDENVLSEFLSENWFNISFDLIYEGDSFVSMSQGKQAFVILKLLLEFSDKTCPILIDQPEDSLDNRAIYKDLVKYLRKKKIERQIIIVTHNPNVVVGADSELIIIANQHGKDSPNQNHIKFQYKSGSLENTAALIDTKECILDKQGIREHVCEILEGGKEAFEKRERKYGFVI
;
A
#
# COMPACT_ATOMS: atom_id res chain seq x y z
N ASN A 1 8.19 -9.07 14.25
CA ASN A 1 8.46 -10.40 14.78
C ASN A 1 9.90 -10.78 14.50
N LEU A 2 10.59 -11.33 15.50
CA LEU A 2 11.88 -11.97 15.33
C LEU A 2 11.64 -13.41 14.88
N ILE A 3 12.18 -13.77 13.73
CA ILE A 3 12.08 -15.14 13.20
C ILE A 3 13.48 -15.73 13.19
N TYR A 4 13.62 -16.89 13.82
CA TYR A 4 14.89 -17.61 13.87
C TYR A 4 15.22 -18.25 12.51
N ASP A 5 16.44 -18.06 12.01
CA ASP A 5 16.90 -18.63 10.75
C ASP A 5 17.43 -20.06 10.93
N ASN A 6 16.52 -21.00 10.94
CA ASN A 6 16.82 -22.41 11.12
C ASN A 6 17.76 -22.97 10.04
N LYS A 7 17.65 -22.51 8.80
CA LYS A 7 18.54 -22.95 7.71
C LYS A 7 19.97 -22.51 7.93
N ARG A 8 20.16 -21.28 8.40
CA ARG A 8 21.48 -20.72 8.67
C ARG A 8 22.16 -21.45 9.82
N LEU A 9 21.43 -21.72 10.91
CA LEU A 9 21.94 -22.54 12.01
C LEU A 9 22.31 -23.95 11.56
N GLN A 10 21.45 -24.59 10.77
CA GLN A 10 21.70 -25.92 10.24
C GLN A 10 22.99 -25.96 9.42
N LEU A 11 23.19 -25.03 8.51
CA LEU A 11 24.43 -24.92 7.70
C LEU A 11 25.65 -24.68 8.56
N PHE A 12 25.54 -23.85 9.60
CA PHE A 12 26.63 -23.61 10.54
C PHE A 12 27.04 -24.90 11.23
N LEU A 13 26.09 -25.63 11.82
CA LEU A 13 26.35 -26.89 12.50
C LEU A 13 26.92 -27.97 11.55
N GLU A 14 26.40 -28.05 10.32
CA GLU A 14 26.90 -28.97 9.30
C GLU A 14 28.37 -28.71 8.91
N ASN A 15 28.74 -27.45 8.87
CA ASN A 15 30.09 -27.03 8.46
C ASN A 15 31.11 -27.12 9.59
N ARG A 16 30.73 -27.04 10.83
CA ARG A 16 31.63 -26.90 11.99
C ARG A 16 31.68 -28.14 12.86
N LEU A 17 30.57 -28.84 13.04
CA LEU A 17 30.45 -29.95 13.96
C LEU A 17 30.57 -31.30 13.24
N ASN A 18 31.16 -32.29 13.95
CA ASN A 18 31.31 -33.66 13.45
C ASN A 18 30.16 -34.54 13.92
N LEU A 19 28.89 -34.05 13.77
CA LEU A 19 27.70 -34.79 14.13
C LEU A 19 27.25 -35.71 12.97
N ARG A 20 26.85 -36.93 13.28
CA ARG A 20 26.13 -37.80 12.34
C ARG A 20 24.74 -37.18 12.04
N GLY A 21 24.14 -37.53 10.90
CA GLY A 21 22.92 -36.90 10.43
C GLY A 21 21.77 -36.90 11.43
N TRP A 22 21.53 -38.04 12.11
CA TRP A 22 20.48 -38.17 13.12
C TRP A 22 20.81 -37.42 14.44
N GLU A 23 22.05 -37.39 14.85
CA GLU A 23 22.53 -36.65 16.02
C GLU A 23 22.33 -35.14 15.82
N ARG A 24 22.67 -34.64 14.65
CA ARG A 24 22.49 -33.25 14.26
C ARG A 24 21.02 -32.86 14.27
N GLN A 25 20.14 -33.67 13.71
CA GLN A 25 18.71 -33.41 13.72
C GLN A 25 18.14 -33.39 15.15
N SER A 26 18.54 -34.35 15.98
CA SER A 26 18.14 -34.39 17.39
C SER A 26 18.65 -33.17 18.16
N TYR A 27 19.90 -32.77 17.92
CA TYR A 27 20.50 -31.60 18.54
C TYR A 27 19.76 -30.30 18.17
N ILE A 28 19.46 -30.11 16.88
CA ILE A 28 18.70 -28.95 16.38
C ILE A 28 17.28 -28.97 16.98
N GLN A 29 16.62 -30.12 17.02
CA GLN A 29 15.28 -30.22 17.62
C GLN A 29 15.27 -29.88 19.11
N ASN A 30 16.26 -30.32 19.85
CA ASN A 30 16.39 -29.97 21.28
C ASN A 30 16.63 -28.48 21.48
N MET A 31 17.49 -27.87 20.71
CA MET A 31 17.69 -26.42 20.71
C MET A 31 16.38 -25.69 20.40
N TRP A 32 15.64 -26.13 19.38
CA TRP A 32 14.41 -25.53 18.94
C TRP A 32 13.26 -25.68 19.94
N GLN A 33 13.09 -26.83 20.58
CA GLN A 33 12.09 -27.05 21.61
C GLN A 33 12.33 -26.14 22.85
N ASN A 34 13.58 -25.92 23.19
CA ASN A 34 13.94 -25.03 24.28
C ASN A 34 13.79 -23.54 23.91
N TYR A 35 14.05 -23.20 22.65
CA TYR A 35 13.81 -21.85 22.11
C TYR A 35 12.33 -21.45 22.15
N SER A 36 11.41 -22.34 21.82
CA SER A 36 9.97 -22.03 21.87
C SER A 36 9.46 -21.67 23.26
N LYS A 37 10.22 -21.97 24.31
CA LYS A 37 9.90 -21.65 25.70
C LYS A 37 10.60 -20.41 26.21
N ASP A 38 11.86 -20.16 25.77
CA ASP A 38 12.65 -19.02 26.20
C ASP A 38 13.76 -18.72 25.18
N THR A 39 13.71 -17.54 24.54
CA THR A 39 14.64 -17.12 23.51
C THR A 39 16.08 -16.94 23.97
N SER A 40 16.32 -16.78 25.28
CA SER A 40 17.67 -16.64 25.87
C SER A 40 18.44 -17.98 25.93
N ASN A 41 17.75 -19.10 25.77
CA ASN A 41 18.28 -20.42 26.06
C ASN A 41 19.11 -21.08 24.94
N ILE A 42 18.93 -20.69 23.68
CA ILE A 42 19.67 -21.35 22.56
C ILE A 42 21.18 -21.15 22.68
N SER A 43 21.59 -19.90 22.90
CA SER A 43 23.01 -19.57 23.06
C SER A 43 23.59 -20.24 24.32
N MET A 44 22.79 -20.35 25.38
CA MET A 44 23.22 -21.04 26.61
C MET A 44 23.35 -22.54 26.47
N ILE A 45 22.45 -23.19 25.71
CA ILE A 45 22.55 -24.64 25.44
C ILE A 45 23.83 -24.93 24.65
N PHE A 46 24.04 -24.20 23.55
CA PHE A 46 25.24 -24.39 22.73
C PHE A 46 26.53 -24.10 23.53
N LEU A 47 26.51 -23.00 24.29
CA LEU A 47 27.63 -22.62 25.16
C LEU A 47 27.94 -23.69 26.21
N ASN A 48 26.92 -24.22 26.87
CA ASN A 48 27.07 -25.28 27.86
C ASN A 48 27.62 -26.58 27.23
N ASP A 49 27.16 -26.94 26.02
CA ASP A 49 27.64 -28.11 25.32
C ASP A 49 29.10 -27.96 24.87
N VAL A 50 29.50 -26.74 24.43
CA VAL A 50 30.90 -26.40 24.12
C VAL A 50 31.77 -26.49 25.40
N LEU A 51 31.34 -25.86 26.49
CA LEU A 51 32.10 -25.83 27.75
C LEU A 51 32.19 -27.19 28.45
N SER A 52 31.23 -28.07 28.21
CA SER A 52 31.20 -29.41 28.77
C SER A 52 31.90 -30.46 27.90
N ASP A 53 32.54 -30.03 26.80
CA ASP A 53 33.24 -30.90 25.85
C ASP A 53 32.31 -31.99 25.27
N ASN A 54 31.03 -31.68 25.15
CA ASN A 54 30.00 -32.58 24.62
C ASN A 54 29.86 -32.51 23.09
N ILE A 55 30.66 -31.65 22.43
CA ILE A 55 30.59 -31.41 21.00
C ILE A 55 31.91 -31.81 20.31
N ASP A 56 31.82 -32.70 19.35
CA ASP A 56 32.94 -33.02 18.46
C ASP A 56 33.00 -32.05 17.29
N TYR A 57 34.15 -31.42 17.12
CA TYR A 57 34.43 -30.51 15.99
C TYR A 57 35.09 -31.26 14.84
N LYS A 58 34.87 -30.78 13.61
CA LYS A 58 35.69 -31.22 12.49
C LYS A 58 37.16 -30.82 12.72
N ALA A 59 38.10 -31.63 12.30
CA ALA A 59 39.53 -31.48 12.58
C ALA A 59 40.16 -30.12 12.19
N SER A 60 39.49 -29.35 11.37
CA SER A 60 39.92 -28.00 10.95
C SER A 60 39.43 -26.88 11.86
N ASN A 61 38.57 -27.14 12.85
CA ASN A 61 37.94 -26.13 13.69
C ASN A 61 38.52 -26.22 15.11
N ARG A 62 38.79 -25.03 15.69
CA ARG A 62 39.13 -24.88 17.09
C ARG A 62 37.91 -24.33 17.83
N ASP A 63 37.70 -24.77 19.05
CA ASP A 63 36.57 -24.41 19.92
C ASP A 63 36.34 -22.92 20.00
N GLU A 64 37.43 -22.15 20.23
CA GLU A 64 37.38 -20.69 20.34
C GLU A 64 36.85 -20.01 19.07
N ASN A 65 37.22 -20.52 17.89
CA ASN A 65 36.78 -19.96 16.61
C ASN A 65 35.28 -20.24 16.36
N VAL A 66 34.86 -21.48 16.64
CA VAL A 66 33.46 -21.88 16.47
C VAL A 66 32.52 -21.12 17.40
N LEU A 67 32.94 -20.96 18.66
CA LEU A 67 32.17 -20.18 19.63
C LEU A 67 32.11 -18.71 19.27
N SER A 68 33.24 -18.10 18.90
CA SER A 68 33.30 -16.71 18.46
C SER A 68 32.41 -16.44 17.26
N GLU A 69 32.44 -17.35 16.27
CA GLU A 69 31.59 -17.25 15.08
C GLU A 69 30.11 -17.42 15.44
N PHE A 70 29.77 -18.38 16.29
CA PHE A 70 28.38 -18.58 16.76
C PHE A 70 27.83 -17.36 17.47
N LEU A 71 28.59 -16.74 18.34
CA LEU A 71 28.18 -15.58 19.12
C LEU A 71 28.15 -14.28 18.29
N SER A 72 28.95 -14.16 17.23
CA SER A 72 28.99 -13.00 16.35
C SER A 72 27.92 -13.03 15.25
N GLU A 73 27.33 -14.20 14.98
CA GLU A 73 26.32 -14.35 13.92
C GLU A 73 24.95 -13.86 14.36
N ASN A 74 24.23 -13.24 13.43
CA ASN A 74 22.83 -12.89 13.63
C ASN A 74 21.91 -14.05 13.19
N TRP A 75 21.42 -14.79 14.16
CA TRP A 75 20.53 -15.94 13.94
C TRP A 75 19.06 -15.58 13.71
N PHE A 76 18.73 -14.29 13.71
CA PHE A 76 17.35 -13.84 13.62
C PHE A 76 17.13 -13.01 12.37
N ASN A 77 16.04 -13.29 11.69
CA ASN A 77 15.48 -12.43 10.67
C ASN A 77 14.37 -11.58 11.29
N ILE A 78 14.38 -10.29 10.98
CA ILE A 78 13.31 -9.38 11.39
C ILE A 78 12.24 -9.42 10.31
N SER A 79 11.02 -9.85 10.66
CA SER A 79 9.87 -9.69 9.79
C SER A 79 8.95 -8.60 10.34
N PHE A 80 8.50 -7.76 9.42
CA PHE A 80 7.50 -6.74 9.70
C PHE A 80 6.15 -7.23 9.17
N ASP A 81 5.12 -7.12 9.99
CA ASP A 81 3.74 -7.32 9.56
C ASP A 81 2.99 -6.01 9.77
N LEU A 82 2.29 -5.57 8.73
CA LEU A 82 1.45 -4.40 8.77
C LEU A 82 0.04 -4.83 9.16
N ILE A 83 -0.44 -4.34 10.28
CA ILE A 83 -1.79 -4.61 10.78
C ILE A 83 -2.62 -3.33 10.64
N TYR A 84 -3.76 -3.41 9.97
CA TYR A 84 -4.70 -2.32 9.83
C TYR A 84 -6.13 -2.81 10.18
N GLU A 85 -6.77 -2.14 11.13
CA GLU A 85 -8.11 -2.51 11.66
C GLU A 85 -8.22 -3.98 12.13
N GLY A 86 -7.13 -4.54 12.64
CA GLY A 86 -7.06 -5.92 13.11
C GLY A 86 -6.71 -6.98 12.06
N ASP A 87 -6.67 -6.62 10.78
CA ASP A 87 -6.27 -7.51 9.70
C ASP A 87 -4.77 -7.40 9.40
N SER A 88 -4.10 -8.54 9.17
CA SER A 88 -2.75 -8.57 8.62
C SER A 88 -2.77 -8.15 7.14
N PHE A 89 -1.79 -7.36 6.71
CA PHE A 89 -1.68 -6.86 5.33
C PHE A 89 -1.80 -7.97 4.28
N VAL A 90 -1.18 -9.11 4.54
CA VAL A 90 -1.19 -10.26 3.61
C VAL A 90 -2.60 -10.85 3.44
N SER A 91 -3.46 -10.73 4.44
CA SER A 91 -4.84 -11.25 4.40
C SER A 91 -5.86 -10.26 3.83
N MET A 92 -5.46 -9.00 3.59
CA MET A 92 -6.34 -7.98 3.06
C MET A 92 -6.61 -8.18 1.56
N SER A 93 -7.77 -7.68 1.09
CA SER A 93 -8.03 -7.54 -0.35
C SER A 93 -7.03 -6.58 -1.00
N GLN A 94 -6.77 -6.72 -2.31
CA GLN A 94 -5.86 -5.83 -3.04
C GLN A 94 -6.22 -4.35 -2.86
N GLY A 95 -7.50 -4.00 -2.90
CA GLY A 95 -7.97 -2.65 -2.67
C GLY A 95 -7.64 -2.13 -1.28
N LYS A 96 -7.89 -2.93 -0.24
CA LYS A 96 -7.54 -2.56 1.14
C LYS A 96 -6.02 -2.40 1.30
N GLN A 97 -5.23 -3.27 0.67
CA GLN A 97 -3.77 -3.16 0.64
C GLN A 97 -3.30 -1.85 -0.01
N ALA A 98 -3.85 -1.52 -1.19
CA ALA A 98 -3.52 -0.28 -1.91
C ALA A 98 -3.86 0.96 -1.06
N PHE A 99 -5.03 0.99 -0.44
CA PHE A 99 -5.43 2.07 0.46
C PHE A 99 -4.50 2.21 1.68
N VAL A 100 -4.13 1.10 2.30
CA VAL A 100 -3.23 1.10 3.47
C VAL A 100 -1.84 1.61 3.09
N ILE A 101 -1.31 1.21 1.92
CA ILE A 101 -0.03 1.74 1.41
C ILE A 101 -0.14 3.25 1.16
N LEU A 102 -1.19 3.71 0.48
CA LEU A 102 -1.43 5.13 0.24
C LEU A 102 -1.47 5.91 1.55
N LYS A 103 -2.22 5.41 2.54
CA LYS A 103 -2.32 6.02 3.87
C LYS A 103 -0.95 6.09 4.57
N LEU A 104 -0.16 5.02 4.52
CA LEU A 104 1.19 5.01 5.09
C LEU A 104 2.09 6.05 4.43
N LEU A 105 2.12 6.11 3.10
CA LEU A 105 2.93 7.09 2.36
C LEU A 105 2.54 8.53 2.72
N LEU A 106 1.26 8.79 2.92
CA LEU A 106 0.76 10.11 3.27
C LEU A 106 1.00 10.47 4.75
N GLU A 107 0.93 9.51 5.67
CA GLU A 107 1.14 9.73 7.11
C GLU A 107 2.62 9.82 7.49
N PHE A 108 3.48 9.01 6.87
CA PHE A 108 4.92 9.05 7.15
C PHE A 108 5.67 10.16 6.43
N SER A 109 5.00 10.93 5.58
CA SER A 109 5.62 12.07 4.91
C SER A 109 5.51 13.32 5.79
N ASP A 110 6.58 13.68 6.48
CA ASP A 110 6.69 14.95 7.24
C ASP A 110 6.72 16.19 6.34
N LYS A 111 6.67 15.99 5.02
CA LYS A 111 6.73 17.07 4.04
C LYS A 111 5.35 17.68 3.83
N THR A 112 5.28 19.00 3.86
CA THR A 112 4.08 19.79 3.53
C THR A 112 3.93 20.08 2.02
N CYS A 113 4.82 19.54 1.19
CA CYS A 113 4.76 19.73 -0.26
C CYS A 113 3.47 19.12 -0.85
N PRO A 114 3.01 19.64 -1.99
CA PRO A 114 1.88 19.08 -2.72
C PRO A 114 2.07 17.61 -3.04
N ILE A 115 0.99 16.84 -3.02
CA ILE A 115 0.96 15.43 -3.40
C ILE A 115 0.16 15.29 -4.69
N LEU A 116 0.72 14.53 -5.63
CA LEU A 116 0.03 14.12 -6.85
C LEU A 116 -0.35 12.65 -6.73
N ILE A 117 -1.63 12.35 -6.97
CA ILE A 117 -2.17 11.00 -6.92
C ILE A 117 -2.88 10.74 -8.24
N ASP A 118 -2.47 9.69 -8.94
CA ASP A 118 -3.07 9.29 -10.21
C ASP A 118 -3.96 8.07 -10.00
N GLN A 119 -5.24 8.22 -10.31
CA GLN A 119 -6.29 7.19 -10.28
C GLN A 119 -6.26 6.28 -9.03
N PRO A 120 -6.39 6.87 -7.82
CA PRO A 120 -6.36 6.08 -6.58
C PRO A 120 -7.48 5.05 -6.48
N GLU A 121 -8.53 5.21 -7.29
CA GLU A 121 -9.70 4.34 -7.34
C GLU A 121 -9.51 3.04 -8.10
N ASP A 122 -8.52 2.90 -8.98
CA ASP A 122 -8.39 1.76 -9.89
C ASP A 122 -8.28 0.41 -9.17
N SER A 123 -7.71 0.41 -7.99
CA SER A 123 -7.56 -0.79 -7.16
C SER A 123 -8.59 -0.91 -6.04
N LEU A 124 -9.54 0.02 -5.94
CA LEU A 124 -10.51 0.10 -4.85
C LEU A 124 -11.92 -0.19 -5.34
N ASP A 125 -12.72 -0.91 -4.55
CA ASP A 125 -14.15 -0.98 -4.78
C ASP A 125 -14.86 0.32 -4.36
N ASN A 126 -16.04 0.58 -4.91
CA ASN A 126 -16.81 1.81 -4.65
C ASN A 126 -17.08 2.05 -3.15
N ARG A 127 -17.23 1.01 -2.35
CA ARG A 127 -17.50 1.11 -0.92
C ARG A 127 -16.25 1.56 -0.17
N ALA A 128 -15.10 0.97 -0.50
CA ALA A 128 -13.80 1.35 0.08
C ALA A 128 -13.42 2.78 -0.33
N ILE A 129 -13.66 3.17 -1.60
CA ILE A 129 -13.45 4.55 -2.08
C ILE A 129 -14.21 5.54 -1.20
N TYR A 130 -15.51 5.35 -1.07
CA TYR A 130 -16.34 6.32 -0.35
C TYR A 130 -16.08 6.32 1.17
N LYS A 131 -15.98 5.13 1.77
CA LYS A 131 -15.85 4.99 3.22
C LYS A 131 -14.48 5.40 3.75
N ASP A 132 -13.43 4.98 3.05
CA ASP A 132 -12.06 5.07 3.55
C ASP A 132 -11.25 6.17 2.84
N LEU A 133 -11.14 6.12 1.51
CA LEU A 133 -10.33 7.08 0.74
C LEU A 133 -10.88 8.50 0.85
N VAL A 134 -12.16 8.70 0.58
CA VAL A 134 -12.79 10.04 0.57
C VAL A 134 -12.70 10.71 1.94
N LYS A 135 -12.98 9.99 3.01
CA LYS A 135 -12.86 10.52 4.38
C LYS A 135 -11.41 10.90 4.71
N TYR A 136 -10.48 10.09 4.25
CA TYR A 136 -9.07 10.34 4.47
C TYR A 136 -8.59 11.58 3.70
N LEU A 137 -8.96 11.72 2.43
CA LEU A 137 -8.63 12.87 1.60
C LEU A 137 -9.19 14.18 2.18
N ARG A 138 -10.46 14.18 2.65
CA ARG A 138 -11.06 15.33 3.32
C ARG A 138 -10.28 15.80 4.54
N LYS A 139 -9.75 14.87 5.31
CA LYS A 139 -8.91 15.21 6.46
C LYS A 139 -7.55 15.78 6.02
N LYS A 140 -6.92 15.14 5.05
CA LYS A 140 -5.54 15.50 4.63
C LYS A 140 -5.47 16.77 3.79
N LYS A 141 -6.52 17.16 3.05
CA LYS A 141 -6.53 18.40 2.27
C LYS A 141 -6.39 19.67 3.14
N ILE A 142 -6.72 19.59 4.44
CA ILE A 142 -6.55 20.69 5.39
C ILE A 142 -5.06 20.87 5.77
N GLU A 143 -4.29 19.79 5.74
CA GLU A 143 -2.89 19.78 6.14
C GLU A 143 -1.95 20.11 4.97
N ARG A 144 -2.35 19.78 3.73
CA ARG A 144 -1.51 19.94 2.54
C ARG A 144 -2.32 19.93 1.24
N GLN A 145 -1.74 20.51 0.20
CA GLN A 145 -2.35 20.46 -1.13
C GLN A 145 -2.32 19.04 -1.68
N ILE A 146 -3.46 18.56 -2.18
CA ILE A 146 -3.61 17.26 -2.82
C ILE A 146 -4.14 17.50 -4.24
N ILE A 147 -3.44 16.98 -5.25
CA ILE A 147 -3.82 17.03 -6.65
C ILE A 147 -4.12 15.60 -7.08
N ILE A 148 -5.35 15.34 -7.53
CA ILE A 148 -5.79 13.98 -7.89
C ILE A 148 -6.23 13.99 -9.35
N VAL A 149 -5.75 13.04 -10.11
CA VAL A 149 -6.30 12.68 -11.42
C VAL A 149 -7.28 11.51 -11.20
N THR A 150 -8.52 11.68 -11.59
CA THR A 150 -9.56 10.67 -11.36
C THR A 150 -10.69 10.78 -12.37
N HIS A 151 -11.35 9.67 -12.64
CA HIS A 151 -12.59 9.59 -13.39
C HIS A 151 -13.77 9.13 -12.50
N ASN A 152 -13.58 9.06 -11.18
CA ASN A 152 -14.57 8.56 -10.25
C ASN A 152 -15.35 9.68 -9.57
N PRO A 153 -16.69 9.76 -9.72
CA PRO A 153 -17.52 10.79 -9.13
C PRO A 153 -17.44 10.83 -7.60
N ASN A 154 -17.27 9.68 -6.97
CA ASN A 154 -17.18 9.61 -5.51
C ASN A 154 -15.93 10.32 -4.98
N VAL A 155 -14.85 10.33 -5.76
CA VAL A 155 -13.62 11.05 -5.40
C VAL A 155 -13.82 12.55 -5.60
N VAL A 156 -14.30 13.00 -6.77
CA VAL A 156 -14.46 14.42 -7.10
C VAL A 156 -15.46 15.09 -6.18
N VAL A 157 -16.69 14.55 -6.12
CA VAL A 157 -17.79 15.13 -5.34
C VAL A 157 -17.63 14.79 -3.85
N GLY A 158 -17.32 13.53 -3.56
CA GLY A 158 -17.22 13.04 -2.19
C GLY A 158 -16.08 13.66 -1.39
N ALA A 159 -14.90 13.92 -2.01
CA ALA A 159 -13.79 14.57 -1.32
C ALA A 159 -13.95 16.08 -1.16
N ASP A 160 -15.03 16.65 -1.70
CA ASP A 160 -15.31 18.09 -1.59
C ASP A 160 -14.14 18.90 -2.21
N SER A 161 -13.93 18.69 -3.51
CA SER A 161 -12.85 19.31 -4.26
C SER A 161 -13.03 20.81 -4.41
N GLU A 162 -12.05 21.61 -4.01
CA GLU A 162 -12.10 23.07 -4.07
C GLU A 162 -11.88 23.61 -5.49
N LEU A 163 -11.07 22.89 -6.28
CA LEU A 163 -10.76 23.21 -7.67
C LEU A 163 -10.86 21.96 -8.52
N ILE A 164 -11.61 22.04 -9.59
CA ILE A 164 -11.73 21.00 -10.61
C ILE A 164 -11.08 21.50 -11.87
N ILE A 165 -10.24 20.67 -12.48
CA ILE A 165 -9.59 20.93 -13.76
C ILE A 165 -10.04 19.84 -14.73
N ILE A 166 -10.81 20.22 -15.72
CA ILE A 166 -11.25 19.36 -16.80
C ILE A 166 -10.22 19.39 -17.90
N ALA A 167 -9.72 18.23 -18.28
CA ALA A 167 -8.78 18.05 -19.37
C ALA A 167 -9.50 17.51 -20.60
N ASN A 168 -9.23 18.07 -21.76
CA ASN A 168 -9.71 17.56 -23.04
C ASN A 168 -8.57 17.37 -24.03
N GLN A 169 -8.56 16.22 -24.69
CA GLN A 169 -7.71 15.95 -25.83
C GLN A 169 -8.47 16.26 -27.10
N HIS A 170 -7.86 17.04 -28.01
CA HIS A 170 -8.45 17.38 -29.29
C HIS A 170 -8.81 16.14 -30.10
N GLY A 171 -10.04 16.08 -30.57
CA GLY A 171 -10.56 15.03 -31.42
C GLY A 171 -11.65 15.54 -32.34
N LYS A 172 -12.13 14.67 -33.23
CA LYS A 172 -13.20 15.03 -34.19
C LYS A 172 -14.48 15.43 -33.45
N ASP A 173 -14.83 14.70 -32.40
CA ASP A 173 -16.06 14.90 -31.63
C ASP A 173 -15.81 15.76 -30.36
N SER A 174 -14.55 16.11 -30.09
CA SER A 174 -14.15 16.91 -28.94
C SER A 174 -13.12 17.97 -29.32
N PRO A 175 -13.51 18.96 -30.13
CA PRO A 175 -12.57 19.97 -30.63
C PRO A 175 -12.10 20.92 -29.54
N ASN A 176 -10.79 21.19 -29.53
CA ASN A 176 -10.15 22.22 -28.74
C ASN A 176 -10.00 23.52 -29.53
N GLN A 177 -9.83 24.63 -28.81
CA GLN A 177 -9.54 25.91 -29.42
C GLN A 177 -8.24 25.85 -30.25
N ASN A 178 -8.25 26.41 -31.43
CA ASN A 178 -7.10 26.42 -32.34
C ASN A 178 -6.45 25.04 -32.61
N HIS A 179 -7.21 23.96 -32.46
CA HIS A 179 -6.75 22.57 -32.63
C HIS A 179 -5.57 22.16 -31.74
N ILE A 180 -5.35 22.85 -30.62
CA ILE A 180 -4.33 22.45 -29.66
C ILE A 180 -4.61 21.06 -29.10
N LYS A 181 -3.54 20.24 -28.94
CA LYS A 181 -3.67 18.84 -28.58
C LYS A 181 -4.38 18.64 -27.26
N PHE A 182 -4.02 19.42 -26.24
CA PHE A 182 -4.63 19.36 -24.90
C PHE A 182 -5.10 20.75 -24.48
N GLN A 183 -6.31 20.80 -23.94
CA GLN A 183 -6.88 22.03 -23.38
C GLN A 183 -7.47 21.73 -22.00
N TYR A 184 -7.43 22.72 -21.13
CA TYR A 184 -7.88 22.59 -19.76
C TYR A 184 -8.83 23.71 -19.41
N LYS A 185 -9.87 23.39 -18.61
CA LYS A 185 -10.79 24.36 -18.04
C LYS A 185 -10.88 24.13 -16.53
N SER A 186 -10.70 25.16 -15.74
CA SER A 186 -10.72 25.06 -14.28
C SER A 186 -11.87 25.86 -13.68
N GLY A 187 -12.35 25.42 -12.53
CA GLY A 187 -13.37 26.10 -11.74
C GLY A 187 -13.85 25.23 -10.58
N SER A 188 -14.80 25.75 -9.80
CA SER A 188 -15.44 24.99 -8.73
C SER A 188 -16.65 24.21 -9.24
N LEU A 189 -17.12 23.25 -8.44
CA LEU A 189 -18.32 22.46 -8.77
C LEU A 189 -19.59 23.33 -8.83
N GLU A 190 -19.61 24.47 -8.15
CA GLU A 190 -20.70 25.44 -8.17
C GLU A 190 -20.78 26.22 -9.50
N ASN A 191 -19.69 26.20 -10.27
CA ASN A 191 -19.65 26.86 -11.56
C ASN A 191 -20.51 26.11 -12.57
N THR A 192 -21.69 26.63 -12.81
CA THR A 192 -22.70 26.07 -13.73
C THR A 192 -22.98 27.04 -14.88
N ALA A 193 -23.16 26.50 -16.07
CA ALA A 193 -23.60 27.24 -17.24
C ALA A 193 -24.44 26.34 -18.14
N ALA A 194 -25.51 26.85 -18.69
CA ALA A 194 -26.34 26.15 -19.64
C ALA A 194 -25.54 25.77 -20.92
N LEU A 195 -25.90 24.65 -21.54
CA LEU A 195 -25.27 24.20 -22.77
C LEU A 195 -25.46 25.23 -23.90
N ILE A 196 -24.35 25.60 -24.53
CA ILE A 196 -24.31 26.51 -25.70
C ILE A 196 -23.72 25.73 -26.89
N ASP A 197 -24.58 25.11 -27.67
CA ASP A 197 -24.17 24.26 -28.79
C ASP A 197 -23.43 25.00 -29.93
N THR A 198 -23.62 26.32 -30.01
CA THR A 198 -22.96 27.14 -31.01
C THR A 198 -21.47 27.37 -30.79
N LYS A 199 -20.92 26.95 -29.66
CA LYS A 199 -19.50 27.00 -29.35
C LYS A 199 -18.75 25.87 -30.06
N GLU A 200 -17.65 26.21 -30.74
CA GLU A 200 -16.80 25.22 -31.40
C GLU A 200 -16.00 24.35 -30.39
N CYS A 201 -15.42 25.01 -29.37
CA CYS A 201 -14.63 24.35 -28.35
C CYS A 201 -15.51 23.60 -27.33
N ILE A 202 -15.24 22.32 -27.14
CA ILE A 202 -16.04 21.46 -26.25
C ILE A 202 -16.06 22.00 -24.79
N LEU A 203 -14.92 22.48 -24.30
CA LEU A 203 -14.82 22.99 -22.92
C LEU A 203 -15.59 24.30 -22.68
N ASP A 204 -15.90 25.04 -23.76
CA ASP A 204 -16.64 26.30 -23.64
C ASP A 204 -18.17 26.14 -23.74
N LYS A 205 -18.63 24.93 -24.10
CA LYS A 205 -20.05 24.66 -24.29
C LYS A 205 -20.87 24.71 -23.01
N GLN A 206 -20.28 24.41 -21.86
CA GLN A 206 -21.02 24.30 -20.61
C GLN A 206 -20.14 24.60 -19.38
N GLY A 207 -20.74 24.65 -18.20
CA GLY A 207 -20.05 24.88 -16.92
C GLY A 207 -19.26 23.67 -16.43
N ILE A 208 -18.51 23.86 -15.36
CA ILE A 208 -17.71 22.80 -14.72
C ILE A 208 -18.61 21.68 -14.21
N ARG A 209 -19.73 22.00 -13.56
CA ARG A 209 -20.65 21.01 -13.02
C ARG A 209 -21.24 20.12 -14.11
N GLU A 210 -21.64 20.70 -15.22
CA GLU A 210 -22.21 19.98 -16.35
C GLU A 210 -21.18 19.05 -16.98
N HIS A 211 -19.94 19.50 -17.17
CA HIS A 211 -18.84 18.66 -17.64
C HIS A 211 -18.52 17.51 -16.69
N VAL A 212 -18.50 17.78 -15.38
CA VAL A 212 -18.29 16.73 -14.35
C VAL A 212 -19.39 15.69 -14.43
N CYS A 213 -20.66 16.12 -14.54
CA CYS A 213 -21.79 15.21 -14.70
C CYS A 213 -21.69 14.37 -15.98
N GLU A 214 -21.28 14.97 -17.10
CA GLU A 214 -21.11 14.29 -18.37
C GLU A 214 -20.01 13.25 -18.32
N ILE A 215 -18.83 13.63 -17.82
CA ILE A 215 -17.63 12.77 -17.80
C ILE A 215 -17.79 11.62 -16.80
N LEU A 216 -18.29 11.91 -15.60
CA LEU A 216 -18.28 10.96 -14.50
C LEU A 216 -19.55 10.11 -14.43
N GLU A 217 -20.70 10.67 -14.85
CA GLU A 217 -22.00 10.04 -14.69
C GLU A 217 -22.65 9.61 -16.01
N GLY A 218 -22.02 9.93 -17.12
CA GLY A 218 -22.58 9.68 -18.47
C GLY A 218 -23.70 10.64 -18.83
N GLY A 219 -23.69 11.85 -18.25
CA GLY A 219 -24.65 12.91 -18.47
C GLY A 219 -25.85 12.88 -17.53
N LYS A 220 -26.60 13.98 -17.53
CA LYS A 220 -27.75 14.20 -16.64
C LYS A 220 -28.83 13.13 -16.81
N GLU A 221 -29.11 12.71 -18.03
CA GLU A 221 -30.13 11.70 -18.31
C GLU A 221 -29.78 10.32 -17.72
N ALA A 222 -28.50 9.91 -17.82
CA ALA A 222 -28.03 8.67 -17.24
C ALA A 222 -28.07 8.69 -15.71
N PHE A 223 -27.72 9.83 -15.12
CA PHE A 223 -27.80 10.07 -13.68
C PHE A 223 -29.25 9.95 -13.20
N GLU A 224 -30.19 10.69 -13.80
CA GLU A 224 -31.63 10.65 -13.44
C GLU A 224 -32.25 9.25 -13.62
N LYS A 225 -31.84 8.49 -14.65
CA LYS A 225 -32.30 7.10 -14.83
C LYS A 225 -31.84 6.19 -13.69
N ARG A 226 -30.61 6.39 -13.21
CA ARG A 226 -30.10 5.63 -12.04
C ARG A 226 -30.86 5.99 -10.77
N GLU A 227 -31.04 7.28 -10.47
CA GLU A 227 -31.81 7.72 -9.31
C GLU A 227 -33.21 7.14 -9.27
N ARG A 228 -33.94 7.21 -10.39
CA ARG A 228 -35.28 6.60 -10.50
C ARG A 228 -35.27 5.08 -10.29
N LYS A 229 -34.27 4.38 -10.80
CA LYS A 229 -34.14 2.92 -10.62
C LYS A 229 -33.86 2.52 -9.18
N TYR A 230 -33.08 3.31 -8.47
CA TYR A 230 -32.76 3.04 -7.08
C TYR A 230 -33.85 3.50 -6.10
N GLY A 231 -34.86 4.22 -6.59
CA GLY A 231 -35.99 4.69 -5.76
C GLY A 231 -35.61 5.79 -4.78
N PHE A 232 -34.49 6.48 -5.00
CA PHE A 232 -34.15 7.68 -4.24
C PHE A 232 -35.04 8.83 -4.75
N VAL A 233 -36.09 9.13 -4.00
CA VAL A 233 -36.88 10.36 -4.18
C VAL A 233 -36.19 11.44 -3.37
N ILE A 234 -35.65 12.45 -4.04
CA ILE A 234 -35.20 13.69 -3.41
C ILE A 234 -36.38 14.65 -3.33
#